data_976d7e81223efce0c33461a4fa6f69a6
#
_entry.id   976d7e81223efce0c33461a4fa6f69a6
#
_cell.length_a   1.000
_cell.length_b   1.000
_cell.length_c   1.000
_cell.angle_alpha   90.00
_cell.angle_beta   90.00
_cell.angle_gamma   90.00
#
_symmetry.space_group_name_H-M   'P 1'
#
loop_
_entity.id
_entity.type
_entity.pdbx_description
1 polymer ?
#
loop_
_entity_poly.entity_id
_entity_poly.type
_entity_poly.pdbx_seq_one_letter_code
_entity_poly.pdbx_strand_id
1 'polypeptide(L)'
;MNELQIINNLRKIITNPSALNLYDDVFFDKKKSLVVSIDTYNEKIHYLNFKYPDLLIKKVVRSSISDLICKGVDPKYLLISFSGSKKNFNKKNIKIILKSLKQEQSKFKFSIIGGDTTSSTRSSFTICSIGYSKKIIKRNK
;
A
#
# COMPACT_ATOMS: atom_id res chain seq x y z
N MET A 1 6.01 21.06 -10.14
CA MET A 1 5.06 20.16 -10.85
C MET A 1 4.21 19.48 -9.77
N ASN A 2 2.90 19.60 -9.87
CA ASN A 2 1.99 18.94 -8.93
C ASN A 2 1.66 17.50 -9.36
N GLU A 3 0.99 16.75 -8.49
CA GLU A 3 0.64 15.35 -8.73
C GLU A 3 -0.12 15.12 -10.05
N LEU A 4 -1.14 15.94 -10.32
CA LEU A 4 -1.95 15.80 -11.53
C LEU A 4 -1.12 15.99 -12.81
N GLN A 5 -0.16 16.92 -12.80
CA GLN A 5 0.76 17.14 -13.92
C GLN A 5 1.68 15.91 -14.13
N ILE A 6 2.16 15.31 -13.04
CA ILE A 6 2.97 14.09 -13.11
C ILE A 6 2.15 12.94 -13.71
N ILE A 7 0.94 12.71 -13.22
CA ILE A 7 0.04 11.67 -13.72
C ILE A 7 -0.27 11.89 -15.22
N ASN A 8 -0.57 13.11 -15.62
CA ASN A 8 -0.84 13.43 -17.02
C ASN A 8 0.36 13.17 -17.94
N ASN A 9 1.59 13.37 -17.45
CA ASN A 9 2.79 13.03 -18.20
C ASN A 9 3.01 11.51 -18.26
N LEU A 10 2.77 10.77 -17.17
CA LEU A 10 2.84 9.31 -17.16
C LEU A 10 1.83 8.68 -18.13
N ARG A 11 0.62 9.21 -18.24
CA ARG A 11 -0.39 8.73 -19.19
C ARG A 11 0.09 8.73 -20.65
N LYS A 12 1.01 9.61 -21.02
CA LYS A 12 1.56 9.69 -22.38
C LYS A 12 2.42 8.48 -22.76
N ILE A 13 2.98 7.79 -21.77
CA ILE A 13 3.89 6.64 -21.97
C ILE A 13 3.28 5.30 -21.56
N ILE A 14 2.15 5.32 -20.87
CA ILE A 14 1.47 4.09 -20.44
C ILE A 14 0.61 3.57 -21.58
N THR A 15 0.90 2.36 -22.03
CA THR A 15 0.21 1.68 -23.14
C THR A 15 -0.58 0.45 -22.71
N ASN A 16 -0.32 -0.07 -21.50
CA ASN A 16 -1.00 -1.27 -21.02
C ASN A 16 -2.44 -0.94 -20.59
N PRO A 17 -3.47 -1.57 -21.20
CA PRO A 17 -4.87 -1.30 -20.88
C PRO A 17 -5.26 -1.66 -19.45
N SER A 18 -4.54 -2.60 -18.81
CA SER A 18 -4.77 -2.98 -17.41
C SER A 18 -4.40 -1.89 -16.41
N ALA A 19 -3.65 -0.85 -16.84
CA ALA A 19 -3.38 0.33 -16.04
C ALA A 19 -4.59 1.27 -15.93
N LEU A 20 -5.69 0.98 -16.63
CA LEU A 20 -6.94 1.76 -16.65
C LEU A 20 -6.69 3.25 -16.96
N ASN A 21 -5.65 3.51 -17.75
CA ASN A 21 -5.19 4.85 -18.10
C ASN A 21 -4.93 5.78 -16.89
N LEU A 22 -4.59 5.19 -15.75
CA LEU A 22 -4.39 5.88 -14.44
C LEU A 22 -5.61 6.71 -13.98
N TYR A 23 -6.83 6.34 -14.35
CA TYR A 23 -8.05 6.94 -13.84
C TYR A 23 -8.60 6.22 -12.61
N ASP A 24 -8.04 5.08 -12.27
CA ASP A 24 -8.43 4.28 -11.12
C ASP A 24 -7.26 4.07 -10.15
N ASP A 25 -7.55 3.69 -8.92
CA ASP A 25 -6.57 3.49 -7.86
C ASP A 25 -5.90 2.10 -7.93
N VAL A 26 -6.27 1.29 -8.92
CA VAL A 26 -5.76 -0.06 -9.09
C VAL A 26 -5.34 -0.36 -10.52
N PHE A 27 -4.36 -1.24 -10.66
CA PHE A 27 -4.11 -2.01 -11.88
C PHE A 27 -5.07 -3.20 -11.92
N PHE A 28 -5.67 -3.47 -13.07
CA PHE A 28 -6.58 -4.61 -13.25
C PHE A 28 -6.30 -5.39 -14.53
N ASP A 29 -5.63 -6.53 -14.41
CA ASP A 29 -5.46 -7.49 -15.51
C ASP A 29 -6.63 -8.47 -15.51
N LYS A 30 -7.61 -8.21 -16.37
CA LYS A 30 -8.83 -9.03 -16.46
C LYS A 30 -8.53 -10.47 -16.88
N LYS A 31 -7.54 -10.69 -17.76
CA LYS A 31 -7.18 -12.05 -18.25
C LYS A 31 -6.61 -12.91 -17.14
N LYS A 32 -5.79 -12.30 -16.26
CA LYS A 32 -5.17 -12.98 -15.12
C LYS A 32 -6.02 -12.88 -13.85
N SER A 33 -7.14 -12.16 -13.87
CA SER A 33 -7.95 -11.84 -12.70
C SER A 33 -7.13 -11.17 -11.59
N LEU A 34 -6.12 -10.37 -11.94
CA LEU A 34 -5.17 -9.77 -11.02
C LEU A 34 -5.49 -8.29 -10.78
N VAL A 35 -5.56 -7.92 -9.51
CA VAL A 35 -5.79 -6.54 -9.06
C VAL A 35 -4.65 -6.12 -8.14
N VAL A 36 -4.03 -4.98 -8.41
CA VAL A 36 -2.87 -4.49 -7.66
C VAL A 36 -3.03 -2.99 -7.38
N SER A 37 -2.72 -2.57 -6.17
CA SER A 37 -2.55 -1.17 -5.79
C SER A 37 -1.24 -0.96 -5.04
N ILE A 38 -0.75 0.27 -5.00
CA ILE A 38 0.44 0.65 -4.25
C ILE A 38 0.27 2.04 -3.66
N ASP A 39 0.59 2.18 -2.36
CA ASP A 39 0.52 3.42 -1.62
C ASP A 39 1.78 3.65 -0.80
N THR A 40 2.18 4.91 -0.68
CA THR A 40 3.29 5.34 0.18
C THR A 40 2.80 6.31 1.24
N TYR A 41 3.20 6.04 2.49
CA TYR A 41 2.87 6.84 3.66
C TYR A 41 4.14 7.43 4.26
N ASN A 42 4.23 8.75 4.33
CA ASN A 42 5.40 9.48 4.79
C ASN A 42 5.14 10.12 6.15
N GLU A 43 6.13 10.04 7.03
CA GLU A 43 6.15 10.77 8.31
C GLU A 43 5.98 12.28 8.10
N LYS A 44 5.22 12.92 8.97
CA LYS A 44 4.84 14.34 8.93
C LYS A 44 3.86 14.73 7.80
N ILE A 45 3.45 13.78 6.98
CA ILE A 45 2.44 13.99 5.94
C ILE A 45 1.21 13.13 6.22
N HIS A 46 1.40 11.82 6.35
CA HIS A 46 0.32 10.86 6.54
C HIS A 46 0.17 10.40 7.99
N TYR A 47 1.23 10.53 8.79
CA TYR A 47 1.26 10.27 10.23
C TYR A 47 2.30 11.19 10.90
N LEU A 48 2.12 11.43 12.19
CA LEU A 48 2.92 12.44 12.88
C LEU A 48 4.29 11.92 13.34
N ASN A 49 4.30 10.74 13.97
CA ASN A 49 5.49 10.13 14.57
C ASN A 49 5.27 8.65 14.91
N PHE A 50 6.29 8.03 15.55
CA PHE A 50 6.29 6.63 16.00
C PHE A 50 5.86 6.43 17.46
N LYS A 51 5.17 7.36 18.08
CA LYS A 51 4.77 7.24 19.49
C LYS A 51 3.91 6.00 19.76
N TYR A 52 3.04 5.65 18.80
CA TYR A 52 2.17 4.48 18.85
C TYR A 52 2.36 3.61 17.60
N PRO A 53 3.42 2.80 17.56
CA PRO A 53 3.75 2.03 16.34
C PRO A 53 2.67 1.03 15.91
N ASP A 54 1.93 0.47 16.85
CA ASP A 54 0.80 -0.43 16.58
C ASP A 54 -0.35 0.28 15.84
N LEU A 55 -0.73 1.47 16.28
CA LEU A 55 -1.77 2.28 15.63
C LEU A 55 -1.31 2.78 14.27
N LEU A 56 -0.03 3.15 14.15
CA LEU A 56 0.57 3.55 12.88
C LEU A 56 0.48 2.42 11.86
N ILE A 57 0.89 1.22 12.21
CA ILE A 57 0.83 0.05 11.32
C ILE A 57 -0.61 -0.27 10.91
N LYS A 58 -1.54 -0.27 11.85
CA LYS A 58 -2.96 -0.46 11.55
C LYS A 58 -3.48 0.58 10.55
N LYS A 59 -3.12 1.84 10.74
CA LYS A 59 -3.51 2.92 9.83
C LYS A 59 -2.99 2.69 8.41
N VAL A 60 -1.69 2.49 8.25
CA VAL A 60 -1.08 2.38 6.91
C VAL A 60 -1.53 1.11 6.17
N VAL A 61 -1.65 -0.01 6.88
CA VAL A 61 -2.15 -1.26 6.29
C VAL A 61 -3.60 -1.12 5.85
N ARG A 62 -4.48 -0.64 6.72
CA ARG A 62 -5.91 -0.52 6.43
C ARG A 62 -6.19 0.51 5.33
N SER A 63 -5.46 1.61 5.31
CA SER A 63 -5.57 2.59 4.22
C SER A 63 -5.15 1.97 2.88
N SER A 64 -4.06 1.22 2.85
CA SER A 64 -3.57 0.58 1.63
C SER A 64 -4.52 -0.50 1.09
N ILE A 65 -5.02 -1.40 1.94
CA ILE A 65 -5.96 -2.45 1.49
C ILE A 65 -7.34 -1.91 1.12
N SER A 66 -7.68 -0.69 1.56
CA SER A 66 -8.96 -0.07 1.24
C SER A 66 -9.18 0.12 -0.26
N ASP A 67 -8.12 0.36 -1.03
CA ASP A 67 -8.20 0.51 -2.48
C ASP A 67 -8.73 -0.76 -3.17
N LEU A 68 -8.29 -1.94 -2.72
CA LEU A 68 -8.83 -3.21 -3.21
C LEU A 68 -10.25 -3.44 -2.71
N ILE A 69 -10.50 -3.22 -1.43
CA ILE A 69 -11.82 -3.46 -0.80
C ILE A 69 -12.89 -2.59 -1.45
N CYS A 70 -12.60 -1.31 -1.74
CA CYS A 70 -13.50 -0.41 -2.46
C CYS A 70 -13.80 -0.86 -3.90
N LYS A 71 -12.96 -1.73 -4.47
CA LYS A 71 -13.18 -2.34 -5.78
C LYS A 71 -13.95 -3.67 -5.71
N GLY A 72 -14.33 -4.09 -4.51
CA GLY A 72 -14.96 -5.40 -4.28
C GLY A 72 -13.96 -6.55 -4.34
N VAL A 73 -12.70 -6.29 -4.01
CA VAL A 73 -11.60 -7.26 -4.09
C VAL A 73 -10.99 -7.47 -2.70
N ASP A 74 -10.93 -8.71 -2.24
CA ASP A 74 -10.25 -9.03 -1.00
C ASP A 74 -8.73 -8.96 -1.18
N PRO A 75 -8.00 -8.29 -0.28
CA PRO A 75 -6.54 -8.32 -0.28
C PRO A 75 -6.06 -9.75 0.03
N LYS A 76 -5.18 -10.27 -0.81
CA LYS A 76 -4.64 -11.63 -0.68
C LYS A 76 -3.18 -11.61 -0.22
N TYR A 77 -2.37 -10.75 -0.83
CA TYR A 77 -0.95 -10.60 -0.55
C TYR A 77 -0.57 -9.13 -0.38
N LEU A 78 0.38 -8.88 0.52
CA LEU A 78 1.00 -7.57 0.69
C LEU A 78 2.52 -7.68 0.57
N LEU A 79 3.12 -6.73 -0.14
CA LEU A 79 4.53 -6.41 -0.10
C LEU A 79 4.68 -5.11 0.68
N ILE A 80 5.59 -5.06 1.66
CA ILE A 80 5.77 -3.89 2.52
C ILE A 80 7.23 -3.45 2.49
N SER A 81 7.46 -2.22 2.07
CA SER A 81 8.77 -1.57 2.18
C SER A 81 8.77 -0.61 3.37
N PHE A 82 9.80 -0.73 4.20
CA PHE A 82 10.07 0.17 5.33
C PHE A 82 11.29 1.02 5.04
N SER A 83 11.18 2.32 5.28
CA SER A 83 12.33 3.21 5.30
C SER A 83 12.30 4.05 6.57
N GLY A 84 13.44 4.23 7.23
CA GLY A 84 13.48 5.01 8.46
C GLY A 84 14.81 4.94 9.20
N SER A 85 14.86 5.60 10.36
CA SER A 85 16.04 5.66 11.20
C SER A 85 16.12 4.49 12.18
N LYS A 86 17.33 4.24 12.70
CA LYS A 86 17.54 3.27 13.78
C LYS A 86 16.71 3.60 15.04
N LYS A 87 16.41 4.88 15.27
CA LYS A 87 15.56 5.33 16.38
C LYS A 87 14.12 4.86 16.21
N ASN A 88 13.58 4.97 15.01
CA ASN A 88 12.20 4.52 14.71
C ASN A 88 12.09 3.00 14.66
N PHE A 89 13.07 2.33 14.08
CA PHE A 89 13.11 0.87 13.95
C PHE A 89 14.02 0.23 15.01
N ASN A 90 13.94 0.70 16.25
CA ASN A 90 14.60 0.04 17.36
C ASN A 90 13.92 -1.30 17.71
N LYS A 91 14.60 -2.13 18.50
CA LYS A 91 14.14 -3.48 18.87
C LYS A 91 12.73 -3.49 19.48
N LYS A 92 12.40 -2.52 20.32
CA LYS A 92 11.07 -2.38 20.95
C LYS A 92 9.99 -2.10 19.90
N ASN A 93 10.21 -1.10 19.05
CA ASN A 93 9.24 -0.70 18.02
C ASN A 93 9.04 -1.81 16.99
N ILE A 94 10.09 -2.49 16.56
CA ILE A 94 9.99 -3.63 15.63
C ILE A 94 9.13 -4.74 16.24
N LYS A 95 9.30 -5.06 17.51
CA LYS A 95 8.48 -6.08 18.18
C LYS A 95 6.98 -5.71 18.17
N ILE A 96 6.66 -4.45 18.42
CA ILE A 96 5.28 -3.93 18.39
C ILE A 96 4.73 -3.98 16.95
N ILE A 97 5.52 -3.53 15.98
CA ILE A 97 5.16 -3.54 14.55
C ILE A 97 4.85 -4.96 14.08
N LEU A 98 5.72 -5.92 14.36
CA LEU A 98 5.52 -7.33 13.96
C LEU A 98 4.27 -7.94 14.58
N LYS A 99 4.00 -7.64 15.86
CA LYS A 99 2.77 -8.09 16.53
C LYS A 99 1.53 -7.49 15.85
N SER A 100 1.56 -6.20 15.53
CA SER A 100 0.47 -5.51 14.85
C SER A 100 0.23 -6.07 13.44
N LEU A 101 1.29 -6.30 12.67
CA LEU A 101 1.20 -6.91 11.34
C LEU A 101 0.60 -8.31 11.39
N LYS A 102 1.01 -9.13 12.38
CA LYS A 102 0.43 -10.46 12.58
C LYS A 102 -1.08 -10.40 12.85
N GLN A 103 -1.52 -9.43 13.67
CA GLN A 103 -2.94 -9.22 13.96
C GLN A 103 -3.73 -8.78 12.71
N GLU A 104 -3.18 -7.88 11.91
CA GLU A 104 -3.82 -7.41 10.68
C GLU A 104 -3.93 -8.52 9.63
N GLN A 105 -2.88 -9.35 9.46
CA GLN A 105 -2.94 -10.55 8.60
C GLN A 105 -4.09 -11.49 8.99
N SER A 106 -4.22 -11.76 10.28
CA SER A 106 -5.29 -12.62 10.80
C SER A 106 -6.68 -12.01 10.60
N LYS A 107 -6.81 -10.71 10.87
CA LYS A 107 -8.09 -9.99 10.78
C LYS A 107 -8.60 -9.87 9.35
N PHE A 108 -7.75 -9.48 8.41
CA PHE A 108 -8.11 -9.23 7.01
C PHE A 108 -7.77 -10.38 6.07
N LYS A 109 -7.21 -11.47 6.59
CA LYS A 109 -6.93 -12.72 5.86
C LYS A 109 -6.02 -12.53 4.64
N PHE A 110 -5.01 -11.67 4.77
CA PHE A 110 -3.94 -11.55 3.79
C PHE A 110 -2.63 -12.13 4.32
N SER A 111 -1.69 -12.37 3.43
CA SER A 111 -0.33 -12.79 3.77
C SER A 111 0.68 -11.74 3.34
N ILE A 112 1.60 -11.37 4.23
CA ILE A 112 2.78 -10.59 3.84
C ILE A 112 3.75 -11.55 3.15
N ILE A 113 4.15 -11.20 1.92
CA ILE A 113 4.94 -12.08 1.05
C ILE A 113 6.34 -11.54 0.73
N GLY A 114 6.69 -10.38 1.27
CA GLY A 114 8.00 -9.78 1.08
C GLY A 114 7.95 -8.26 1.17
N GLY A 115 9.01 -7.64 0.71
CA GLY A 115 9.17 -6.18 0.74
C GLY A 115 10.63 -5.78 0.73
N ASP A 116 10.91 -4.60 1.23
CA ASP A 116 12.26 -4.05 1.30
C ASP A 116 12.46 -3.27 2.61
N THR A 117 13.70 -3.06 3.00
CA THR A 117 14.05 -2.26 4.19
C THR A 117 15.25 -1.38 3.89
N THR A 118 15.07 -0.07 4.05
CA THR A 118 16.12 0.92 3.81
C THR A 118 16.25 1.89 4.98
N SER A 119 17.33 2.65 4.99
CA SER A 119 17.59 3.69 6.00
C SER A 119 17.28 5.06 5.45
N SER A 120 16.64 5.91 6.26
CA SER A 120 16.38 7.30 5.96
C SER A 120 16.20 8.11 7.25
N THR A 121 16.27 9.43 7.14
CA THR A 121 16.07 10.31 8.30
C THR A 121 14.61 10.39 8.75
N ARG A 122 13.68 10.36 7.80
CA ARG A 122 12.23 10.28 8.06
C ARG A 122 11.72 8.92 7.65
N SER A 123 10.78 8.40 8.40
CA SER A 123 10.19 7.11 8.07
C SER A 123 9.17 7.20 6.95
N SER A 124 9.07 6.12 6.21
CA SER A 124 8.00 5.88 5.24
C SER A 124 7.66 4.40 5.15
N PHE A 125 6.43 4.14 4.73
CA PHE A 125 5.94 2.80 4.45
C PHE A 125 5.35 2.79 3.05
N THR A 126 5.78 1.86 2.22
CA THR A 126 5.16 1.62 0.92
C THR A 126 4.54 0.23 0.95
N ILE A 127 3.25 0.14 0.65
CA ILE A 127 2.51 -1.11 0.67
C ILE A 127 1.93 -1.37 -0.72
N CYS A 128 2.29 -2.50 -1.30
CA CYS A 128 1.69 -3.03 -2.51
C CYS A 128 0.69 -4.12 -2.11
N SER A 129 -0.58 -3.93 -2.45
CA SER A 129 -1.67 -4.84 -2.15
C SER A 129 -2.08 -5.59 -3.40
N ILE A 130 -2.21 -6.91 -3.29
CA ILE A 130 -2.53 -7.81 -4.41
C ILE A 130 -3.77 -8.61 -4.05
N GLY A 131 -4.72 -8.65 -4.97
CA GLY A 131 -5.91 -9.49 -4.89
C GLY A 131 -6.30 -10.04 -6.25
N TYR A 132 -7.32 -10.88 -6.26
CA TYR A 132 -7.78 -11.55 -7.47
C TYR A 132 -9.28 -11.39 -7.64
N SER A 133 -9.72 -10.96 -8.82
CA SER A 133 -11.13 -10.87 -9.19
C SER A 133 -11.29 -10.87 -10.70
N LYS A 134 -12.40 -11.43 -11.17
CA LYS A 134 -12.79 -11.35 -12.58
C LYS A 134 -13.38 -10.02 -12.98
N LYS A 135 -13.76 -9.19 -12.00
CA LYS A 135 -14.37 -7.88 -12.19
C LYS A 135 -14.00 -6.94 -11.05
N ILE A 136 -14.04 -5.66 -11.29
CA ILE A 136 -13.87 -4.61 -10.28
C ILE A 136 -14.99 -3.57 -10.36
N ILE A 137 -15.24 -2.91 -9.25
CA ILE A 137 -16.09 -1.70 -9.20
C ILE A 137 -15.22 -0.53 -9.65
N LYS A 138 -15.47 -0.04 -10.87
CA LYS A 138 -14.69 1.09 -11.41
C LYS A 138 -15.11 2.41 -10.75
N ARG A 139 -14.16 3.33 -10.66
CA ARG A 139 -14.44 4.72 -10.28
C ARG A 139 -15.38 5.34 -11.32
N ASN A 140 -16.48 5.95 -10.87
CA ASN A 140 -17.33 6.74 -11.75
C ASN A 140 -16.57 8.01 -12.18
N LYS A 141 -16.64 8.33 -13.47
CA LYS A 141 -16.05 9.55 -14.02
C LYS A 141 -16.91 10.76 -13.69
#